data_1582faf48328f7f5ed43a2c813f0efe1
#
_entry.id   1582faf48328f7f5ed43a2c813f0efe1
#
_cell.length_a   1.000
_cell.length_b   1.000
_cell.length_c   1.000
_cell.angle_alpha   90.00
_cell.angle_beta   90.00
_cell.angle_gamma   90.00
#
_symmetry.space_group_name_H-M   'P 1'
#
loop_
_entity.id
_entity.type
_entity.pdbx_description
1 polymer ?
#
loop_
_entity_poly.entity_id
_entity_poly.type
_entity_poly.pdbx_seq_one_letter_code
_entity_poly.pdbx_strand_id
1 'polypeptide(L)'
;MKTHSTLHKWLLSLLLVAGCLSGSAKEKEYILFLSSVNAEEAWVHGFQNELRTRFPYEKDIELHSYFLAVPILKNEEEVKQAQANILQIYPEPPKAVIIVGDPGWLVSAPIFDGPWKGVPVILCYSRGHIPSTLQTLLARVPLTKENSMPIEEFNKKYNITVLKQPYFIDKTLQLIRQLQPEVRRIAFISDDRYISIVTRQSLQEIIEKDFPNLELELLSSEEISTEELLDTLTTYNKTTGVIYYSWLRQYGGNKNYYLSDHLKKILPSFLEVPVFTLADLN
;
A
#
# COMPACT_ATOMS: atom_id res chain seq x y z
N MET A 1 13.87 74.42 17.64
CA MET A 1 14.41 73.42 16.73
C MET A 1 14.97 72.22 17.50
N LYS A 2 14.16 71.36 18.10
CA LYS A 2 14.62 70.13 18.79
C LYS A 2 13.65 68.90 18.65
N THR A 3 12.77 68.87 17.65
CA THR A 3 11.76 67.82 17.51
C THR A 3 12.04 66.75 16.45
N HIS A 4 13.06 66.92 15.59
CA HIS A 4 13.39 65.97 14.53
C HIS A 4 14.30 64.81 14.95
N SER A 5 15.00 64.91 16.09
CA SER A 5 15.97 63.88 16.53
C SER A 5 15.30 62.67 17.19
N THR A 6 14.14 62.84 17.82
CA THR A 6 13.43 61.75 18.49
C THR A 6 12.70 60.82 17.52
N LEU A 7 12.11 61.38 16.45
CA LEU A 7 11.38 60.59 15.46
C LEU A 7 12.30 59.59 14.72
N HIS A 8 13.54 60.02 14.37
CA HIS A 8 14.53 59.17 13.71
C HIS A 8 15.00 58.01 14.61
N LYS A 9 15.11 58.22 15.91
CA LYS A 9 15.50 57.16 16.85
C LYS A 9 14.40 56.12 17.03
N TRP A 10 13.13 56.50 17.00
CA TRP A 10 11.99 55.57 17.02
C TRP A 10 11.84 54.77 15.73
N LEU A 11 12.08 55.39 14.57
CA LEU A 11 12.08 54.68 13.26
C LEU A 11 13.24 53.69 13.15
N LEU A 12 14.44 54.01 13.62
CA LEU A 12 15.56 53.07 13.63
C LEU A 12 15.32 51.90 14.61
N SER A 13 14.68 52.15 15.77
CA SER A 13 14.33 51.10 16.71
C SER A 13 13.26 50.14 16.16
N LEU A 14 12.27 50.69 15.41
CA LEU A 14 11.25 49.86 14.75
C LEU A 14 11.82 48.99 13.62
N LEU A 15 12.78 49.53 12.84
CA LEU A 15 13.45 48.78 11.81
C LEU A 15 14.37 47.66 12.36
N LEU A 16 15.00 47.91 13.52
CA LEU A 16 15.81 46.90 14.20
C LEU A 16 14.94 45.77 14.80
N VAL A 17 13.76 46.09 15.35
CA VAL A 17 12.80 45.10 15.86
C VAL A 17 12.17 44.28 14.71
N ALA A 18 11.85 44.94 13.58
CA ALA A 18 11.36 44.23 12.39
C ALA A 18 12.42 43.31 11.78
N GLY A 19 13.72 43.68 11.83
CA GLY A 19 14.81 42.83 11.37
C GLY A 19 15.10 41.60 12.27
N CYS A 20 14.78 41.67 13.56
CA CYS A 20 14.94 40.57 14.49
C CYS A 20 13.78 39.54 14.47
N LEU A 21 12.63 39.92 13.87
CA LEU A 21 11.49 39.01 13.73
C LEU A 21 11.55 38.14 12.45
N SER A 22 12.51 38.38 11.57
CA SER A 22 12.79 37.51 10.43
C SER A 22 13.74 36.38 10.77
N GLY A 23 13.68 35.86 11.98
CA GLY A 23 14.24 34.55 12.28
C GLY A 23 13.43 33.53 11.49
N SER A 24 13.89 33.21 10.27
CA SER A 24 13.40 32.08 9.51
C SER A 24 13.50 30.87 10.44
N ALA A 25 12.37 30.45 11.02
CA ALA A 25 12.32 29.17 11.67
C ALA A 25 12.79 28.16 10.62
N LYS A 26 13.94 27.57 10.84
CA LYS A 26 14.47 26.53 9.93
C LYS A 26 13.36 25.52 9.82
N GLU A 27 12.80 25.40 8.62
CA GLU A 27 11.75 24.44 8.34
C GLU A 27 12.28 23.06 8.72
N LYS A 28 11.58 22.36 9.59
CA LYS A 28 12.04 21.05 10.06
C LYS A 28 12.13 20.10 8.89
N GLU A 29 13.21 19.39 8.82
CA GLU A 29 13.38 18.32 7.84
C GLU A 29 12.34 17.22 8.11
N TYR A 30 11.84 16.55 7.08
CA TYR A 30 10.85 15.52 7.26
C TYR A 30 11.14 14.27 6.43
N ILE A 31 10.64 13.15 6.93
CA ILE A 31 10.53 11.88 6.20
C ILE A 31 9.05 11.70 5.87
N LEU A 32 8.77 11.32 4.64
CA LEU A 32 7.41 11.05 4.19
C LEU A 32 7.12 9.57 4.17
N PHE A 33 6.12 9.15 4.94
CA PHE A 33 5.49 7.84 4.81
C PHE A 33 4.38 7.93 3.75
N LEU A 34 4.55 7.21 2.64
CA LEU A 34 3.63 7.20 1.50
C LEU A 34 3.00 5.82 1.35
N SER A 35 1.73 5.69 1.66
CA SER A 35 1.00 4.42 1.56
C SER A 35 0.21 4.30 0.26
N SER A 36 0.29 3.13 -0.41
CA SER A 36 -0.57 2.82 -1.57
C SER A 36 -2.04 2.72 -1.22
N VAL A 37 -2.37 2.40 0.01
CA VAL A 37 -3.73 2.17 0.48
C VAL A 37 -4.17 3.24 1.47
N ASN A 38 -5.44 3.21 1.86
CA ASN A 38 -6.03 4.17 2.78
C ASN A 38 -5.51 4.00 4.21
N ALA A 39 -5.69 5.07 5.02
CA ALA A 39 -5.37 5.08 6.43
C ALA A 39 -6.20 4.09 7.26
N GLU A 40 -7.35 3.65 6.77
CA GLU A 40 -8.29 2.76 7.46
C GLU A 40 -7.84 1.29 7.51
N GLU A 41 -6.79 0.93 6.74
CA GLU A 41 -6.21 -0.42 6.78
C GLU A 41 -5.48 -0.65 8.10
N ALA A 42 -5.96 -1.59 8.91
CA ALA A 42 -5.43 -1.84 10.27
C ALA A 42 -3.92 -2.11 10.29
N TRP A 43 -3.40 -2.88 9.31
CA TRP A 43 -1.97 -3.18 9.20
C TRP A 43 -1.12 -1.94 8.86
N VAL A 44 -1.68 -0.97 8.11
CA VAL A 44 -0.99 0.31 7.82
C VAL A 44 -0.85 1.14 9.09
N HIS A 45 -1.90 1.17 9.91
CA HIS A 45 -1.84 1.81 11.22
C HIS A 45 -0.78 1.17 12.12
N GLY A 46 -0.76 -0.16 12.19
CA GLY A 46 0.26 -0.89 12.95
C GLY A 46 1.66 -0.53 12.51
N PHE A 47 1.93 -0.58 11.20
CA PHE A 47 3.23 -0.21 10.63
C PHE A 47 3.61 1.25 10.92
N GLN A 48 2.67 2.19 10.73
CA GLN A 48 2.89 3.61 11.01
C GLN A 48 3.15 3.88 12.50
N ASN A 49 2.44 3.20 13.40
CA ASN A 49 2.64 3.32 14.84
C ASN A 49 4.01 2.77 15.26
N GLU A 50 4.44 1.63 14.70
CA GLU A 50 5.78 1.10 14.92
C GLU A 50 6.86 2.06 14.45
N LEU A 51 6.71 2.65 13.27
CA LEU A 51 7.63 3.68 12.79
C LEU A 51 7.69 4.86 13.75
N ARG A 52 6.55 5.40 14.19
CA ARG A 52 6.50 6.53 15.13
C ARG A 52 7.11 6.19 16.49
N THR A 53 6.91 4.96 16.97
CA THR A 53 7.43 4.53 18.28
C THR A 53 8.92 4.29 18.25
N ARG A 54 9.44 3.75 17.15
CA ARG A 54 10.87 3.43 16.98
C ARG A 54 11.68 4.56 16.39
N PHE A 55 11.02 5.49 15.69
CA PHE A 55 11.69 6.68 15.19
C PHE A 55 11.98 7.57 16.41
N PRO A 56 13.24 7.71 16.83
CA PRO A 56 13.55 8.59 17.93
C PRO A 56 13.04 9.98 17.55
N TYR A 57 12.41 10.67 18.48
CA TYR A 57 12.08 12.08 18.36
C TYR A 57 13.38 12.89 18.26
N GLU A 58 14.06 12.77 17.15
CA GLU A 58 15.11 13.69 16.80
C GLU A 58 14.43 15.04 16.63
N LYS A 59 14.89 16.02 17.40
CA LYS A 59 14.22 17.32 17.52
C LYS A 59 14.09 18.07 16.19
N ASP A 60 14.81 17.60 15.15
CA ASP A 60 14.96 18.27 13.86
C ASP A 60 14.31 17.52 12.67
N ILE A 61 13.75 16.30 12.85
CA ILE A 61 13.13 15.52 11.78
C ILE A 61 11.70 15.13 12.18
N GLU A 62 10.75 15.38 11.29
CA GLU A 62 9.34 15.01 11.45
C GLU A 62 8.97 13.82 10.54
N LEU A 63 8.05 12.97 11.01
CA LEU A 63 7.45 11.90 10.19
C LEU A 63 6.08 12.34 9.71
N HIS A 64 5.97 12.63 8.43
CA HIS A 64 4.70 12.96 7.76
C HIS A 64 4.11 11.73 7.10
N SER A 65 2.81 11.73 6.85
CA SER A 65 2.12 10.61 6.22
C SER A 65 1.15 11.08 5.15
N TYR A 66 1.14 10.37 4.01
CA TYR A 66 0.19 10.58 2.93
C TYR A 66 -0.32 9.24 2.41
N PHE A 67 -1.60 9.18 2.09
CA PHE A 67 -2.30 7.98 1.63
C PHE A 67 -2.80 8.19 0.21
N LEU A 68 -2.23 7.42 -0.72
CA LEU A 68 -2.50 7.54 -2.16
C LEU A 68 -3.86 6.98 -2.56
N ALA A 69 -4.41 6.06 -1.78
CA ALA A 69 -5.64 5.36 -2.11
C ALA A 69 -5.63 4.75 -3.53
N VAL A 70 -4.50 4.16 -3.94
CA VAL A 70 -4.31 3.60 -5.30
C VAL A 70 -5.44 2.65 -5.73
N PRO A 71 -6.01 1.81 -4.84
CA PRO A 71 -7.11 0.91 -5.23
C PRO A 71 -8.33 1.59 -5.85
N ILE A 72 -8.52 2.89 -5.62
CA ILE A 72 -9.66 3.64 -6.16
C ILE A 72 -9.33 4.46 -7.40
N LEU A 73 -8.05 4.56 -7.79
CA LEU A 73 -7.63 5.25 -8.99
C LEU A 73 -8.02 4.44 -10.23
N LYS A 74 -8.68 5.08 -11.19
CA LYS A 74 -9.26 4.43 -12.37
C LYS A 74 -8.51 4.73 -13.66
N ASN A 75 -7.80 5.85 -13.72
CA ASN A 75 -7.18 6.33 -14.94
C ASN A 75 -5.95 7.21 -14.63
N GLU A 76 -5.19 7.53 -15.67
CA GLU A 76 -3.97 8.32 -15.56
C GLU A 76 -4.21 9.77 -15.09
N GLU A 77 -5.38 10.33 -15.37
CA GLU A 77 -5.70 11.69 -14.93
C GLU A 77 -5.85 11.76 -13.40
N GLU A 78 -6.54 10.77 -12.82
CA GLU A 78 -6.64 10.65 -11.36
C GLU A 78 -5.26 10.44 -10.71
N VAL A 79 -4.36 9.69 -11.37
CA VAL A 79 -2.99 9.52 -10.91
C VAL A 79 -2.21 10.84 -10.96
N LYS A 80 -2.30 11.59 -12.06
CA LYS A 80 -1.67 12.93 -12.17
C LYS A 80 -2.20 13.88 -11.11
N GLN A 81 -3.50 13.83 -10.82
CA GLN A 81 -4.09 14.64 -9.74
C GLN A 81 -3.54 14.23 -8.38
N ALA A 82 -3.37 12.91 -8.10
CA ALA A 82 -2.76 12.44 -6.86
C ALA A 82 -1.31 12.92 -6.71
N GLN A 83 -0.52 12.89 -7.79
CA GLN A 83 0.84 13.42 -7.84
C GLN A 83 0.87 14.94 -7.58
N ALA A 84 -0.02 15.69 -8.22
CA ALA A 84 -0.14 17.14 -8.01
C ALA A 84 -0.51 17.47 -6.57
N ASN A 85 -1.42 16.72 -5.96
CA ASN A 85 -1.81 16.89 -4.55
C ASN A 85 -0.63 16.65 -3.59
N ILE A 86 0.20 15.62 -3.87
CA ILE A 86 1.42 15.39 -3.07
C ILE A 86 2.34 16.60 -3.14
N LEU A 87 2.62 17.10 -4.35
CA LEU A 87 3.52 18.24 -4.55
C LEU A 87 2.94 19.56 -4.01
N GLN A 88 1.63 19.70 -3.97
CA GLN A 88 0.98 20.86 -3.35
C GLN A 88 1.14 20.85 -1.82
N ILE A 89 1.04 19.68 -1.18
CA ILE A 89 1.17 19.53 0.27
C ILE A 89 2.64 19.55 0.69
N TYR A 90 3.51 18.97 -0.14
CA TYR A 90 4.93 18.79 0.09
C TYR A 90 5.75 19.41 -1.05
N PRO A 91 5.80 20.75 -1.16
CA PRO A 91 6.51 21.44 -2.24
C PRO A 91 8.03 21.25 -2.15
N GLU A 92 8.57 21.17 -0.93
CA GLU A 92 9.97 20.87 -0.69
C GLU A 92 10.21 19.36 -0.61
N PRO A 93 11.32 18.86 -1.20
CA PRO A 93 11.59 17.42 -1.18
C PRO A 93 11.88 16.91 0.25
N PRO A 94 11.32 15.75 0.64
CA PRO A 94 11.61 15.12 1.92
C PRO A 94 13.06 14.63 1.98
N LYS A 95 13.58 14.40 3.20
CA LYS A 95 14.90 13.76 3.39
C LYS A 95 14.94 12.32 2.90
N ALA A 96 13.83 11.62 3.05
CA ALA A 96 13.61 10.28 2.53
C ALA A 96 12.12 10.00 2.39
N VAL A 97 11.76 9.02 1.58
CA VAL A 97 10.38 8.53 1.45
C VAL A 97 10.33 7.04 1.78
N ILE A 98 9.42 6.66 2.67
CA ILE A 98 9.08 5.27 2.94
C ILE A 98 7.79 4.98 2.17
N ILE A 99 7.88 4.16 1.12
CA ILE A 99 6.74 3.81 0.29
C ILE A 99 6.27 2.40 0.64
N VAL A 100 4.97 2.24 0.83
CA VAL A 100 4.36 0.95 1.14
C VAL A 100 3.56 0.45 -0.05
N GLY A 101 4.04 -0.67 -0.62
CA GLY A 101 3.44 -1.37 -1.75
C GLY A 101 3.91 -0.87 -3.12
N ASP A 102 4.12 -1.81 -4.03
CA ASP A 102 4.54 -1.53 -5.41
C ASP A 102 3.64 -0.51 -6.15
N PRO A 103 2.30 -0.52 -5.97
CA PRO A 103 1.42 0.47 -6.58
C PRO A 103 1.75 1.91 -6.17
N GLY A 104 2.10 2.12 -4.90
CA GLY A 104 2.50 3.44 -4.40
C GLY A 104 3.76 3.96 -5.08
N TRP A 105 4.74 3.06 -5.32
CA TRP A 105 5.92 3.39 -6.09
C TRP A 105 5.58 3.81 -7.52
N LEU A 106 4.80 2.98 -8.25
CA LEU A 106 4.46 3.25 -9.65
C LEU A 106 3.70 4.57 -9.83
N VAL A 107 2.79 4.88 -8.91
CA VAL A 107 2.04 6.14 -8.92
C VAL A 107 2.96 7.33 -8.62
N SER A 108 3.91 7.22 -7.70
CA SER A 108 4.76 8.33 -7.27
C SER A 108 6.07 8.47 -8.06
N ALA A 109 6.50 7.46 -8.81
CA ALA A 109 7.78 7.45 -9.53
C ALA A 109 8.04 8.71 -10.40
N PRO A 110 7.06 9.31 -11.12
CA PRO A 110 7.27 10.53 -11.87
C PRO A 110 7.69 11.74 -11.01
N ILE A 111 7.33 11.78 -9.72
CA ILE A 111 7.76 12.84 -8.81
C ILE A 111 9.29 12.78 -8.60
N PHE A 112 9.84 11.54 -8.56
CA PHE A 112 11.29 11.29 -8.42
C PHE A 112 12.07 11.49 -9.73
N ASP A 113 11.40 11.59 -10.86
CA ASP A 113 11.98 12.06 -12.11
C ASP A 113 12.08 13.59 -12.18
N GLY A 114 11.33 14.27 -11.35
CA GLY A 114 11.19 15.73 -11.31
C GLY A 114 11.63 16.35 -9.99
N PRO A 115 10.70 16.96 -9.22
CA PRO A 115 11.03 17.78 -8.04
C PRO A 115 11.78 17.02 -6.93
N TRP A 116 11.55 15.72 -6.78
CA TRP A 116 12.20 14.90 -5.75
C TRP A 116 13.35 14.04 -6.30
N LYS A 117 13.98 14.49 -7.36
CA LYS A 117 15.11 13.75 -7.95
C LYS A 117 16.23 13.51 -6.94
N GLY A 118 16.66 12.25 -6.79
CA GLY A 118 17.73 11.86 -5.90
C GLY A 118 17.31 11.63 -4.42
N VAL A 119 16.07 11.94 -4.06
CA VAL A 119 15.54 11.64 -2.71
C VAL A 119 15.61 10.13 -2.47
N PRO A 120 16.18 9.69 -1.33
CA PRO A 120 16.22 8.28 -0.96
C PRO A 120 14.84 7.69 -0.75
N VAL A 121 14.61 6.48 -1.27
CA VAL A 121 13.35 5.74 -1.13
C VAL A 121 13.59 4.40 -0.45
N ILE A 122 12.76 4.06 0.51
CA ILE A 122 12.63 2.71 1.06
C ILE A 122 11.27 2.17 0.62
N LEU A 123 11.28 1.23 -0.34
CA LEU A 123 10.07 0.57 -0.80
C LEU A 123 9.83 -0.70 0.02
N CYS A 124 8.76 -0.70 0.80
CA CYS A 124 8.34 -1.81 1.64
C CYS A 124 7.23 -2.63 0.98
N TYR A 125 7.12 -3.90 1.31
CA TYR A 125 6.09 -4.83 0.82
C TYR A 125 6.12 -5.03 -0.70
N SER A 126 7.31 -4.97 -1.33
CA SER A 126 7.46 -5.26 -2.75
C SER A 126 7.37 -6.76 -3.04
N ARG A 127 6.81 -7.08 -4.21
CA ARG A 127 6.68 -8.46 -4.72
C ARG A 127 7.87 -8.91 -5.56
N GLY A 128 8.77 -8.02 -5.87
CA GLY A 128 9.96 -8.31 -6.67
C GLY A 128 9.75 -8.17 -8.18
N HIS A 129 8.56 -8.47 -8.72
CA HIS A 129 8.14 -8.11 -10.08
C HIS A 129 6.96 -7.17 -9.99
N ILE A 130 6.99 -6.11 -10.77
CA ILE A 130 5.96 -5.08 -10.78
C ILE A 130 5.52 -4.77 -12.22
N PRO A 131 4.33 -4.19 -12.43
CA PRO A 131 3.93 -3.71 -13.75
C PRO A 131 4.99 -2.81 -14.38
N SER A 132 5.27 -3.04 -15.66
CA SER A 132 6.22 -2.21 -16.40
C SER A 132 5.71 -0.79 -16.67
N THR A 133 4.39 -0.60 -16.61
CA THR A 133 3.73 0.70 -16.84
C THR A 133 2.60 0.94 -15.84
N LEU A 134 2.29 2.23 -15.64
CA LEU A 134 1.11 2.63 -14.87
C LEU A 134 -0.19 2.10 -15.48
N GLN A 135 -0.27 2.05 -16.81
CA GLN A 135 -1.45 1.54 -17.51
C GLN A 135 -1.70 0.05 -17.18
N THR A 136 -0.65 -0.77 -17.12
CA THR A 136 -0.76 -2.18 -16.69
C THR A 136 -1.27 -2.28 -15.25
N LEU A 137 -0.81 -1.41 -14.35
CA LEU A 137 -1.31 -1.35 -12.98
C LEU A 137 -2.81 -1.03 -12.94
N LEU A 138 -3.24 -0.01 -13.67
CA LEU A 138 -4.64 0.46 -13.69
C LEU A 138 -5.58 -0.53 -14.39
N ALA A 139 -5.08 -1.28 -15.37
CA ALA A 139 -5.84 -2.31 -16.07
C ALA A 139 -6.13 -3.55 -15.21
N ARG A 140 -5.43 -3.71 -14.07
CA ARG A 140 -5.62 -4.83 -13.13
C ARG A 140 -5.56 -6.20 -13.83
N VAL A 141 -4.57 -6.37 -14.68
CA VAL A 141 -4.36 -7.63 -15.43
C VAL A 141 -3.24 -8.46 -14.79
N PRO A 142 -3.25 -9.79 -14.96
CA PRO A 142 -2.14 -10.64 -14.53
C PRO A 142 -0.81 -10.19 -15.11
N LEU A 143 0.26 -10.36 -14.32
CA LEU A 143 1.60 -10.03 -14.76
C LEU A 143 2.14 -11.11 -15.69
N THR A 144 2.73 -10.68 -16.81
CA THR A 144 3.45 -11.50 -17.77
C THR A 144 4.89 -10.98 -17.90
N LYS A 145 5.73 -11.71 -18.63
CA LYS A 145 7.10 -11.25 -18.92
C LYS A 145 7.12 -9.96 -19.75
N GLU A 146 6.08 -9.74 -20.55
CA GLU A 146 5.97 -8.60 -21.47
C GLU A 146 5.48 -7.33 -20.75
N ASN A 147 4.64 -7.47 -19.72
CA ASN A 147 4.02 -6.35 -19.03
C ASN A 147 4.54 -6.10 -17.61
N SER A 148 5.57 -6.85 -17.20
CA SER A 148 6.21 -6.70 -15.90
C SER A 148 7.72 -6.59 -16.00
N MET A 149 8.33 -6.09 -14.93
CA MET A 149 9.77 -5.96 -14.82
C MET A 149 10.23 -6.26 -13.39
N PRO A 150 11.47 -6.75 -13.19
CA PRO A 150 12.06 -6.85 -11.87
C PRO A 150 12.15 -5.49 -11.20
N ILE A 151 11.82 -5.41 -9.93
CA ILE A 151 11.88 -4.16 -9.16
C ILE A 151 13.32 -3.61 -9.09
N GLU A 152 14.31 -4.48 -9.20
CA GLU A 152 15.73 -4.12 -9.19
C GLU A 152 16.14 -3.22 -10.36
N GLU A 153 15.37 -3.21 -11.47
CA GLU A 153 15.63 -2.30 -12.58
C GLU A 153 15.54 -0.83 -12.17
N PHE A 154 14.72 -0.51 -11.16
CA PHE A 154 14.61 0.84 -10.63
C PHE A 154 15.84 1.29 -9.86
N ASN A 155 16.62 0.37 -9.27
CA ASN A 155 17.87 0.70 -8.58
C ASN A 155 18.91 1.31 -9.52
N LYS A 156 18.78 1.07 -10.83
CA LYS A 156 19.67 1.65 -11.84
C LYS A 156 19.41 3.15 -12.06
N LYS A 157 18.21 3.61 -11.77
CA LYS A 157 17.77 4.98 -12.04
C LYS A 157 17.53 5.80 -10.78
N TYR A 158 17.08 5.17 -9.69
CA TYR A 158 16.65 5.84 -8.48
C TYR A 158 17.45 5.39 -7.27
N ASN A 159 17.57 6.26 -6.27
CA ASN A 159 18.14 5.93 -4.98
C ASN A 159 17.10 5.17 -4.14
N ILE A 160 16.87 3.89 -4.45
CA ILE A 160 15.82 3.08 -3.86
C ILE A 160 16.38 1.82 -3.20
N THR A 161 15.95 1.56 -1.97
CA THR A 161 16.16 0.30 -1.26
C THR A 161 14.85 -0.45 -1.18
N VAL A 162 14.84 -1.72 -1.62
CA VAL A 162 13.64 -2.54 -1.69
C VAL A 162 13.63 -3.58 -0.58
N LEU A 163 12.55 -3.57 0.22
CA LEU A 163 12.25 -4.59 1.22
C LEU A 163 11.14 -5.48 0.67
N LYS A 164 11.54 -6.66 0.17
CA LYS A 164 10.60 -7.65 -0.38
C LYS A 164 9.83 -8.33 0.74
N GLN A 165 8.54 -8.52 0.55
CA GLN A 165 7.71 -9.33 1.43
C GLN A 165 7.69 -10.77 0.91
N PRO A 166 8.19 -11.74 1.67
CA PRO A 166 8.07 -13.14 1.27
C PRO A 166 6.61 -13.61 1.39
N TYR A 167 6.15 -14.35 0.40
CA TYR A 167 4.93 -15.14 0.50
C TYR A 167 5.27 -16.56 0.92
N PHE A 168 4.53 -17.08 1.88
CA PHE A 168 4.65 -18.46 2.33
C PHE A 168 3.50 -19.33 1.79
N ILE A 169 3.14 -19.13 0.52
CA ILE A 169 2.03 -19.85 -0.13
C ILE A 169 2.27 -21.36 -0.06
N ASP A 170 3.46 -21.82 -0.44
CA ASP A 170 3.86 -23.22 -0.40
C ASP A 170 3.73 -23.83 1.00
N LYS A 171 4.20 -23.12 2.02
CA LYS A 171 4.11 -23.54 3.42
C LYS A 171 2.68 -23.53 3.94
N THR A 172 1.86 -22.57 3.51
CA THR A 172 0.44 -22.54 3.87
C THR A 172 -0.30 -23.72 3.26
N LEU A 173 -0.03 -24.05 1.98
CA LEU A 173 -0.62 -25.23 1.34
C LEU A 173 -0.16 -26.54 2.01
N GLN A 174 1.11 -26.63 2.39
CA GLN A 174 1.62 -27.78 3.17
C GLN A 174 0.90 -27.89 4.51
N LEU A 175 0.72 -26.77 5.23
CA LEU A 175 0.00 -26.75 6.51
C LEU A 175 -1.46 -27.18 6.34
N ILE A 176 -2.15 -26.68 5.32
CA ILE A 176 -3.52 -27.10 5.00
C ILE A 176 -3.58 -28.61 4.80
N ARG A 177 -2.68 -29.19 4.00
CA ARG A 177 -2.64 -30.64 3.79
C ARG A 177 -2.34 -31.45 5.07
N GLN A 178 -1.56 -30.92 5.97
CA GLN A 178 -1.29 -31.55 7.26
C GLN A 178 -2.51 -31.55 8.19
N LEU A 179 -3.23 -30.42 8.23
CA LEU A 179 -4.42 -30.27 9.09
C LEU A 179 -5.67 -30.87 8.46
N GLN A 180 -5.76 -30.92 7.15
CA GLN A 180 -6.86 -31.47 6.36
C GLN A 180 -6.34 -32.50 5.36
N PRO A 181 -6.03 -33.76 5.77
CA PRO A 181 -5.44 -34.76 4.86
C PRO A 181 -6.34 -35.16 3.69
N GLU A 182 -7.64 -34.90 3.79
CA GLU A 182 -8.62 -35.18 2.74
C GLU A 182 -8.77 -34.06 1.73
N VAL A 183 -8.01 -32.93 1.88
CA VAL A 183 -8.13 -31.75 1.02
C VAL A 183 -7.79 -32.10 -0.44
N ARG A 184 -8.66 -31.70 -1.34
CA ARG A 184 -8.53 -31.84 -2.81
C ARG A 184 -8.72 -30.53 -3.54
N ARG A 185 -9.30 -29.53 -2.86
CA ARG A 185 -9.58 -28.21 -3.43
C ARG A 185 -9.09 -27.13 -2.49
N ILE A 186 -8.56 -26.06 -3.05
CA ILE A 186 -8.26 -24.80 -2.36
C ILE A 186 -9.22 -23.73 -2.87
N ALA A 187 -10.06 -23.21 -1.99
CA ALA A 187 -10.88 -22.03 -2.25
C ALA A 187 -10.11 -20.79 -1.81
N PHE A 188 -9.80 -19.91 -2.77
CA PHE A 188 -9.06 -18.66 -2.54
C PHE A 188 -10.00 -17.46 -2.64
N ILE A 189 -10.23 -16.80 -1.51
CA ILE A 189 -11.13 -15.65 -1.39
C ILE A 189 -10.32 -14.37 -1.54
N SER A 190 -10.59 -13.58 -2.58
CA SER A 190 -9.86 -12.35 -2.85
C SER A 190 -10.71 -11.32 -3.62
N ASP A 191 -10.15 -10.12 -3.75
CA ASP A 191 -10.67 -9.05 -4.61
C ASP A 191 -9.85 -8.89 -5.89
N ASP A 192 -10.12 -7.83 -6.67
CA ASP A 192 -9.47 -7.52 -7.96
C ASP A 192 -8.33 -6.49 -7.82
N ARG A 193 -7.91 -6.12 -6.61
CA ARG A 193 -6.76 -5.23 -6.44
C ARG A 193 -5.49 -5.87 -7.02
N TYR A 194 -4.58 -5.04 -7.51
CA TYR A 194 -3.30 -5.48 -8.05
C TYR A 194 -2.64 -6.57 -7.20
N ILE A 195 -2.57 -6.35 -5.89
CA ILE A 195 -1.91 -7.28 -4.98
C ILE A 195 -2.62 -8.64 -4.90
N SER A 196 -3.94 -8.65 -5.01
CA SER A 196 -4.75 -9.87 -5.02
C SER A 196 -4.55 -10.64 -6.31
N ILE A 197 -4.47 -9.96 -7.45
CA ILE A 197 -4.21 -10.56 -8.77
C ILE A 197 -2.84 -11.24 -8.80
N VAL A 198 -1.79 -10.55 -8.33
CA VAL A 198 -0.43 -11.10 -8.27
C VAL A 198 -0.35 -12.30 -7.31
N THR A 199 -1.05 -12.23 -6.17
CA THR A 199 -1.08 -13.34 -5.22
C THR A 199 -1.82 -14.55 -5.79
N ARG A 200 -2.95 -14.32 -6.48
CA ARG A 200 -3.73 -15.35 -7.17
C ARG A 200 -2.90 -16.07 -8.23
N GLN A 201 -2.18 -15.31 -9.04
CA GLN A 201 -1.27 -15.84 -10.05
C GLN A 201 -0.17 -16.70 -9.40
N SER A 202 0.49 -16.21 -8.35
CA SER A 202 1.53 -16.97 -7.65
C SER A 202 0.98 -18.24 -6.99
N LEU A 203 -0.24 -18.19 -6.44
CA LEU A 203 -0.90 -19.37 -5.88
C LEU A 203 -1.18 -20.41 -6.96
N GLN A 204 -1.69 -19.99 -8.12
CA GLN A 204 -1.95 -20.88 -9.25
C GLN A 204 -0.66 -21.55 -9.75
N GLU A 205 0.40 -20.77 -9.98
CA GLU A 205 1.69 -21.30 -10.43
C GLU A 205 2.26 -22.35 -9.45
N ILE A 206 2.15 -22.11 -8.13
CA ILE A 206 2.63 -23.02 -7.10
C ILE A 206 1.77 -24.30 -7.06
N ILE A 207 0.44 -24.17 -7.16
CA ILE A 207 -0.46 -25.34 -7.18
C ILE A 207 -0.17 -26.20 -8.41
N GLU A 208 -0.11 -25.61 -9.59
CA GLU A 208 0.16 -26.34 -10.83
C GLU A 208 1.50 -27.08 -10.79
N LYS A 209 2.52 -26.47 -10.21
CA LYS A 209 3.87 -27.02 -10.15
C LYS A 209 4.08 -28.05 -9.03
N ASP A 210 3.70 -27.68 -7.80
CA ASP A 210 4.12 -28.39 -6.60
C ASP A 210 2.97 -29.18 -5.93
N PHE A 211 1.71 -28.91 -6.31
CA PHE A 211 0.51 -29.52 -5.76
C PHE A 211 -0.52 -29.92 -6.85
N PRO A 212 -0.12 -30.64 -7.91
CA PRO A 212 -0.97 -30.88 -9.09
C PRO A 212 -2.25 -31.67 -8.82
N ASN A 213 -2.39 -32.24 -7.63
CA ASN A 213 -3.60 -32.96 -7.20
C ASN A 213 -4.60 -32.05 -6.47
N LEU A 214 -4.29 -30.77 -6.30
CA LEU A 214 -5.20 -29.79 -5.73
C LEU A 214 -5.88 -28.99 -6.84
N GLU A 215 -7.19 -28.88 -6.77
CA GLU A 215 -7.97 -27.97 -7.58
C GLU A 215 -7.95 -26.57 -6.95
N LEU A 216 -7.86 -25.52 -7.79
CA LEU A 216 -7.96 -24.14 -7.34
C LEU A 216 -9.33 -23.56 -7.72
N GLU A 217 -10.08 -23.11 -6.72
CA GLU A 217 -11.32 -22.36 -6.88
C GLU A 217 -11.07 -20.91 -6.47
N LEU A 218 -11.32 -19.99 -7.40
CA LEU A 218 -11.14 -18.55 -7.17
C LEU A 218 -12.49 -17.91 -6.86
N LEU A 219 -12.60 -17.30 -5.68
CA LEU A 219 -13.77 -16.54 -5.25
C LEU A 219 -13.42 -15.06 -5.22
N SER A 220 -13.93 -14.32 -6.22
CA SER A 220 -13.58 -12.92 -6.43
C SER A 220 -14.77 -12.01 -6.10
N SER A 221 -14.50 -10.92 -5.36
CA SER A 221 -15.52 -9.91 -5.05
C SER A 221 -16.03 -9.17 -6.28
N GLU A 222 -15.37 -9.26 -7.43
CA GLU A 222 -15.87 -8.73 -8.70
C GLU A 222 -16.89 -9.64 -9.38
N GLU A 223 -16.79 -10.96 -9.13
CA GLU A 223 -17.61 -11.96 -9.81
C GLU A 223 -18.85 -12.35 -9.01
N ILE A 224 -18.74 -12.41 -7.67
CA ILE A 224 -19.82 -12.82 -6.78
C ILE A 224 -20.09 -11.79 -5.67
N SER A 225 -21.32 -11.76 -5.19
CA SER A 225 -21.72 -10.94 -4.04
C SER A 225 -21.19 -11.50 -2.72
N THR A 226 -21.22 -10.70 -1.66
CA THR A 226 -20.88 -11.20 -0.32
C THR A 226 -21.85 -12.27 0.14
N GLU A 227 -23.13 -12.15 -0.18
CA GLU A 227 -24.15 -13.12 0.13
C GLU A 227 -23.88 -14.45 -0.59
N GLU A 228 -23.60 -14.41 -1.89
CA GLU A 228 -23.25 -15.61 -2.68
C GLU A 228 -21.96 -16.27 -2.18
N LEU A 229 -20.96 -15.45 -1.75
CA LEU A 229 -19.78 -15.98 -1.10
C LEU A 229 -20.16 -16.77 0.18
N LEU A 230 -20.93 -16.15 1.07
CA LEU A 230 -21.32 -16.78 2.34
C LEU A 230 -22.13 -18.06 2.10
N ASP A 231 -23.06 -18.06 1.15
CA ASP A 231 -23.83 -19.25 0.77
C ASP A 231 -22.90 -20.36 0.24
N THR A 232 -21.95 -20.01 -0.63
CA THR A 232 -20.96 -20.95 -1.15
C THR A 232 -20.14 -21.59 -0.04
N LEU A 233 -19.70 -20.81 0.93
CA LEU A 233 -18.88 -21.30 2.05
C LEU A 233 -19.61 -22.31 2.92
N THR A 234 -20.92 -22.25 3.06
CA THR A 234 -21.71 -23.24 3.81
C THR A 234 -21.67 -24.64 3.19
N THR A 235 -21.30 -24.75 1.90
CA THR A 235 -21.20 -26.03 1.18
C THR A 235 -19.86 -26.74 1.38
N TYR A 236 -18.86 -26.04 1.94
CA TYR A 236 -17.52 -26.55 2.08
C TYR A 236 -17.38 -27.52 3.28
N ASN A 237 -16.60 -28.54 3.06
CA ASN A 237 -16.29 -29.57 4.04
C ASN A 237 -14.77 -29.83 4.07
N LYS A 238 -14.32 -30.82 4.80
CA LYS A 238 -12.90 -31.16 4.99
C LYS A 238 -12.13 -31.51 3.70
N THR A 239 -12.79 -31.61 2.56
CA THR A 239 -12.12 -31.74 1.27
C THR A 239 -11.72 -30.41 0.63
N THR A 240 -12.16 -29.29 1.21
CA THR A 240 -11.84 -27.91 0.74
C THR A 240 -11.06 -27.16 1.80
N GLY A 241 -9.84 -26.73 1.47
CA GLY A 241 -9.04 -25.78 2.25
C GLY A 241 -9.41 -24.36 1.86
N VAL A 242 -9.68 -23.49 2.84
CA VAL A 242 -10.12 -22.12 2.59
C VAL A 242 -8.99 -21.15 2.92
N ILE A 243 -8.57 -20.35 1.95
CA ILE A 243 -7.59 -19.27 2.13
C ILE A 243 -8.32 -17.93 1.94
N TYR A 244 -8.41 -17.15 3.00
CA TYR A 244 -8.88 -15.76 2.93
C TYR A 244 -7.69 -14.83 2.76
N TYR A 245 -7.70 -14.05 1.68
CA TYR A 245 -6.66 -13.05 1.41
C TYR A 245 -7.18 -11.64 1.62
N SER A 246 -8.28 -11.28 0.95
CA SER A 246 -8.88 -9.95 1.01
C SER A 246 -10.28 -9.97 0.41
N TRP A 247 -11.11 -8.99 0.78
CA TRP A 247 -12.45 -8.82 0.18
C TRP A 247 -12.77 -7.34 0.14
N LEU A 248 -12.54 -6.71 -1.00
CA LEU A 248 -12.88 -5.34 -1.25
C LEU A 248 -14.00 -5.30 -2.28
N ARG A 249 -15.09 -4.62 -1.96
CA ARG A 249 -16.19 -4.43 -2.88
C ARG A 249 -16.59 -2.97 -2.95
N GLN A 250 -16.86 -2.48 -4.15
CA GLN A 250 -17.44 -1.16 -4.34
C GLN A 250 -18.94 -1.24 -4.06
N TYR A 251 -19.44 -0.46 -3.10
CA TYR A 251 -20.84 -0.38 -2.77
C TYR A 251 -21.51 0.82 -3.49
N GLY A 252 -22.55 0.53 -4.30
CA GLY A 252 -23.56 1.51 -4.72
C GLY A 252 -23.09 2.68 -5.57
N GLY A 253 -22.16 2.50 -6.52
CA GLY A 253 -21.79 3.56 -7.49
C GLY A 253 -21.06 4.76 -6.92
N ASN A 254 -21.00 4.92 -5.60
CA ASN A 254 -20.18 5.87 -4.90
C ASN A 254 -18.79 5.30 -4.64
N LYS A 255 -17.76 6.18 -4.52
CA LYS A 255 -16.35 5.80 -4.30
C LYS A 255 -16.08 5.10 -2.95
N ASN A 256 -17.11 4.64 -2.26
CA ASN A 256 -16.97 3.97 -0.98
C ASN A 256 -16.62 2.51 -1.21
N TYR A 257 -15.39 2.16 -0.88
CA TYR A 257 -14.93 0.79 -0.85
C TYR A 257 -15.18 0.22 0.54
N TYR A 258 -15.78 -0.93 0.57
CA TYR A 258 -16.01 -1.69 1.78
C TYR A 258 -14.87 -2.69 1.94
N LEU A 259 -13.91 -2.40 2.81
CA LEU A 259 -12.97 -3.39 3.30
C LEU A 259 -13.65 -4.20 4.38
N SER A 260 -13.76 -5.46 4.13
CA SER A 260 -14.50 -6.31 5.02
C SER A 260 -13.61 -6.98 6.07
N ASP A 261 -13.01 -6.19 6.98
CA ASP A 261 -12.55 -6.74 8.27
C ASP A 261 -13.68 -7.45 9.02
N HIS A 262 -14.92 -7.02 8.76
CA HIS A 262 -16.10 -7.69 9.24
C HIS A 262 -16.27 -9.08 8.63
N LEU A 263 -16.05 -9.24 7.31
CA LEU A 263 -16.15 -10.53 6.65
C LEU A 263 -15.15 -11.54 7.28
N LYS A 264 -13.90 -11.17 7.47
CA LYS A 264 -12.90 -12.02 8.13
C LYS A 264 -13.38 -12.56 9.48
N LYS A 265 -14.07 -11.72 10.26
CA LYS A 265 -14.58 -12.09 11.60
C LYS A 265 -15.77 -13.05 11.55
N ILE A 266 -16.63 -12.93 10.53
CA ILE A 266 -17.84 -13.74 10.43
C ILE A 266 -17.62 -15.03 9.62
N LEU A 267 -16.61 -15.11 8.74
CA LEU A 267 -16.31 -16.31 7.94
C LEU A 267 -16.32 -17.61 8.74
N PRO A 268 -15.72 -17.71 9.95
CA PRO A 268 -15.74 -18.93 10.73
C PRO A 268 -17.16 -19.40 11.13
N SER A 269 -18.14 -18.51 11.11
CA SER A 269 -19.54 -18.86 11.43
C SER A 269 -20.27 -19.53 10.27
N PHE A 270 -19.71 -19.46 9.05
CA PHE A 270 -20.28 -20.07 7.84
C PHE A 270 -19.49 -21.29 7.34
N LEU A 271 -18.43 -21.66 8.06
CA LEU A 271 -17.52 -22.73 7.67
C LEU A 271 -17.39 -23.79 8.76
N GLU A 272 -17.43 -25.05 8.37
CA GLU A 272 -17.06 -26.18 9.22
C GLU A 272 -15.56 -26.51 9.16
N VAL A 273 -14.80 -25.77 8.34
CA VAL A 273 -13.36 -25.98 8.12
C VAL A 273 -12.56 -24.73 8.53
N PRO A 274 -11.26 -24.89 8.87
CA PRO A 274 -10.41 -23.77 9.22
C PRO A 274 -10.24 -22.78 8.06
N VAL A 275 -10.13 -21.48 8.38
CA VAL A 275 -9.74 -20.43 7.45
C VAL A 275 -8.28 -20.11 7.65
N PHE A 276 -7.51 -20.13 6.57
CA PHE A 276 -6.09 -19.78 6.54
C PHE A 276 -5.89 -18.40 5.94
N THR A 277 -4.80 -17.73 6.30
CA THR A 277 -4.38 -16.47 5.69
C THR A 277 -2.94 -16.59 5.17
N LEU A 278 -2.59 -15.84 4.13
CA LEU A 278 -1.23 -15.84 3.56
C LEU A 278 -0.32 -14.80 4.22
N ALA A 279 -0.87 -13.87 4.96
CA ALA A 279 -0.15 -12.86 5.70
C ALA A 279 -0.84 -12.62 7.04
N ASP A 280 -0.05 -12.23 8.03
CA ASP A 280 -0.61 -11.70 9.28
C ASP A 280 -1.14 -10.29 9.00
N LEU A 281 -2.45 -10.17 8.95
CA LEU A 281 -3.17 -8.93 8.69
C LEU A 281 -3.76 -8.33 9.97
N ASN A 282 -3.25 -8.72 11.15
CA ASN A 282 -3.70 -8.20 12.44
C ASN A 282 -3.10 -6.83 12.74
#